data_3b393ed563032578094e4d37342507c9
#
_entry.id   3b393ed563032578094e4d37342507c9
#
_cell.length_a   1.000
_cell.length_b   1.000
_cell.length_c   1.000
_cell.angle_alpha   90.00
_cell.angle_beta   90.00
_cell.angle_gamma   90.00
#
_symmetry.space_group_name_H-M   'P 1'
#
loop_
_entity.id
_entity.type
_entity.pdbx_description
1 polymer ?
#
loop_
_entity_poly.entity_id
_entity_poly.type
_entity_poly.pdbx_seq_one_letter_code
_entity_poly.pdbx_strand_id
1 'polypeptide(L)'
;MRIVFIGIGSIAKKHIKAIRKIDHEAEIYALRSSRNAAKYEDVKDFYEYSYIKELAPDFIIISNPTSKHFDTIKTLLPYNIPLFIEKPVFGELDHEDVIKEIEERKILAYVACDMRFMDSLTWLHQYIAEHKQDLRINEINCYCGSYLPEWRPGTDFRKCYSAIPELGGGVHIDLIHDVDYVYWIFGKPESHKGVF
;
A
#
# COMPACT_ATOMS: atom_id res chain seq x y z
N MET A 1 -16.17 -6.46 -12.68
CA MET A 1 -15.86 -5.29 -11.80
C MET A 1 -15.13 -4.21 -12.60
N ARG A 2 -15.29 -2.94 -12.18
CA ARG A 2 -14.56 -1.80 -12.77
C ARG A 2 -13.61 -1.23 -11.74
N ILE A 3 -12.33 -1.16 -12.08
CA ILE A 3 -11.25 -0.80 -11.14
C ILE A 3 -10.41 0.31 -11.76
N VAL A 4 -10.12 1.32 -10.95
CA VAL A 4 -9.21 2.41 -11.32
C VAL A 4 -7.91 2.28 -10.58
N PHE A 5 -6.79 2.34 -11.29
CA PHE A 5 -5.46 2.46 -10.73
C PHE A 5 -4.96 3.90 -10.79
N ILE A 6 -4.39 4.38 -9.71
CA ILE A 6 -3.64 5.63 -9.70
C ILE A 6 -2.15 5.30 -9.87
N GLY A 7 -1.69 5.38 -11.11
CA GLY A 7 -0.33 4.99 -11.50
C GLY A 7 -0.19 3.51 -11.89
N ILE A 8 0.72 3.23 -12.83
CA ILE A 8 1.05 1.87 -13.28
C ILE A 8 2.56 1.62 -13.07
N GLY A 9 2.91 1.30 -11.85
CA GLY A 9 4.23 0.85 -11.46
C GLY A 9 4.36 -0.68 -11.43
N SER A 10 5.46 -1.18 -10.87
CA SER A 10 5.70 -2.63 -10.72
C SER A 10 4.65 -3.30 -9.86
N ILE A 11 4.21 -2.66 -8.77
CA ILE A 11 3.21 -3.21 -7.86
C ILE A 11 1.82 -3.23 -8.50
N ALA A 12 1.43 -2.16 -9.19
CA ALA A 12 0.18 -2.13 -9.94
C ALA A 12 0.05 -3.29 -10.92
N LYS A 13 1.12 -3.61 -11.64
CA LYS A 13 1.17 -4.75 -12.57
C LYS A 13 0.96 -6.09 -11.86
N LYS A 14 1.45 -6.25 -10.62
CA LYS A 14 1.18 -7.44 -9.80
C LYS A 14 -0.29 -7.52 -9.42
N HIS A 15 -0.89 -6.42 -8.98
CA HIS A 15 -2.31 -6.35 -8.66
C HIS A 15 -3.20 -6.65 -9.87
N ILE A 16 -2.89 -6.07 -11.04
CA ILE A 16 -3.62 -6.35 -12.27
C ILE A 16 -3.61 -7.85 -12.58
N LYS A 17 -2.44 -8.49 -12.50
CA LYS A 17 -2.32 -9.95 -12.69
C LYS A 17 -3.12 -10.75 -11.67
N ALA A 18 -3.16 -10.32 -10.41
CA ALA A 18 -3.95 -10.97 -9.36
C ALA A 18 -5.46 -10.79 -9.61
N ILE A 19 -5.90 -9.59 -9.97
CA ILE A 19 -7.29 -9.30 -10.31
C ILE A 19 -7.75 -10.15 -11.49
N ARG A 20 -6.94 -10.26 -12.54
CA ARG A 20 -7.28 -11.09 -13.72
C ARG A 20 -7.43 -12.58 -13.39
N LYS A 21 -6.81 -13.08 -12.32
CA LYS A 21 -7.02 -14.45 -11.84
C LYS A 21 -8.35 -14.62 -11.12
N ILE A 22 -8.87 -13.55 -10.50
CA ILE A 22 -10.12 -13.55 -9.74
C ILE A 22 -11.30 -13.23 -10.66
N ASP A 23 -11.12 -12.23 -11.51
CA ASP A 23 -12.12 -11.75 -12.47
C ASP A 23 -11.42 -11.34 -13.77
N HIS A 24 -11.40 -12.26 -14.75
CA HIS A 24 -10.76 -12.02 -16.04
C HIS A 24 -11.51 -10.99 -16.91
N GLU A 25 -12.80 -10.75 -16.61
CA GLU A 25 -13.64 -9.75 -17.29
C GLU A 25 -13.56 -8.36 -16.62
N ALA A 26 -12.75 -8.19 -15.56
CA ALA A 26 -12.65 -6.89 -14.88
C ALA A 26 -12.22 -5.79 -15.86
N GLU A 27 -12.94 -4.69 -15.89
CA GLU A 27 -12.52 -3.50 -16.62
C GLU A 27 -11.51 -2.71 -15.82
N ILE A 28 -10.29 -2.58 -16.33
CA ILE A 28 -9.19 -1.91 -15.64
C ILE A 28 -8.85 -0.61 -16.34
N TYR A 29 -8.90 0.46 -15.58
CA TYR A 29 -8.53 1.81 -15.97
C TYR A 29 -7.34 2.31 -15.18
N ALA A 30 -6.54 3.21 -15.76
CA ALA A 30 -5.41 3.80 -15.06
C ALA A 30 -5.30 5.31 -15.30
N LEU A 31 -5.27 6.07 -14.21
CA LEU A 31 -4.86 7.47 -14.25
C LEU A 31 -3.34 7.54 -14.42
N ARG A 32 -2.90 8.12 -15.52
CA ARG A 32 -1.48 8.24 -15.88
C ARG A 32 -1.01 9.69 -15.78
N SER A 33 0.21 9.87 -15.30
CA SER A 33 0.86 11.18 -15.23
C SER A 33 1.44 11.64 -16.58
N SER A 34 1.59 10.74 -17.56
CA SER A 34 2.16 11.06 -18.87
C SER A 34 1.46 10.32 -19.99
N ARG A 35 1.13 11.05 -21.07
CA ARG A 35 0.58 10.48 -22.29
C ARG A 35 1.60 9.64 -23.09
N ASN A 36 2.88 9.84 -22.81
CA ASN A 36 3.98 9.10 -23.46
C ASN A 36 4.38 7.82 -22.69
N ALA A 37 3.73 7.52 -21.59
CA ALA A 37 4.01 6.31 -20.85
C ALA A 37 3.61 5.07 -21.66
N ALA A 38 4.43 4.01 -21.61
CA ALA A 38 4.12 2.77 -22.29
C ALA A 38 2.78 2.20 -21.82
N LYS A 39 1.97 1.75 -22.76
CA LYS A 39 0.73 1.04 -22.47
C LYS A 39 1.01 -0.27 -21.76
N TYR A 40 0.08 -0.72 -20.94
CA TYR A 40 0.20 -1.99 -20.24
C TYR A 40 -1.04 -2.84 -20.49
N GLU A 41 -0.86 -3.94 -21.22
CA GLU A 41 -1.93 -4.89 -21.58
C GLU A 41 -3.20 -4.20 -22.09
N ASP A 42 -4.37 -4.64 -21.66
CA ASP A 42 -5.69 -4.10 -21.99
C ASP A 42 -6.16 -3.00 -21.02
N VAL A 43 -5.25 -2.41 -20.24
CA VAL A 43 -5.56 -1.30 -19.35
C VAL A 43 -5.90 -0.03 -20.14
N LYS A 44 -7.04 0.56 -19.82
CA LYS A 44 -7.54 1.79 -20.46
C LYS A 44 -6.98 3.02 -19.74
N ASP A 45 -6.02 3.71 -20.36
CA ASP A 45 -5.39 4.90 -19.78
C ASP A 45 -6.32 6.12 -19.87
N PHE A 46 -6.33 6.93 -18.80
CA PHE A 46 -6.93 8.27 -18.76
C PHE A 46 -6.00 9.23 -17.98
N TYR A 47 -6.32 10.56 -18.00
CA TYR A 47 -5.33 11.58 -17.57
C TYR A 47 -5.91 12.64 -16.63
N GLU A 48 -7.20 12.63 -16.35
CA GLU A 48 -7.88 13.64 -15.55
C GLU A 48 -8.71 12.97 -14.44
N TYR A 49 -8.54 13.41 -13.20
CA TYR A 49 -9.31 12.89 -12.06
C TYR A 49 -10.84 13.00 -12.26
N SER A 50 -11.29 14.06 -12.93
CA SER A 50 -12.72 14.28 -13.21
C SER A 50 -13.39 13.10 -13.90
N TYR A 51 -12.66 12.35 -14.71
CA TYR A 51 -13.17 11.19 -15.43
C TYR A 51 -13.55 10.01 -14.51
N ILE A 52 -13.02 9.96 -13.28
CA ILE A 52 -13.37 8.95 -12.28
C ILE A 52 -14.87 8.95 -11.99
N LYS A 53 -15.50 10.13 -11.97
CA LYS A 53 -16.94 10.27 -11.74
C LYS A 53 -17.77 9.57 -12.83
N GLU A 54 -17.35 9.69 -14.07
CA GLU A 54 -18.02 9.06 -15.23
C GLU A 54 -17.79 7.55 -15.25
N LEU A 55 -16.60 7.13 -14.86
CA LEU A 55 -16.24 5.71 -14.76
C LEU A 55 -17.04 4.99 -13.68
N ALA A 56 -17.36 5.66 -12.57
CA ALA A 56 -18.04 5.09 -11.40
C ALA A 56 -17.45 3.71 -11.02
N PRO A 57 -16.15 3.63 -10.67
CA PRO A 57 -15.51 2.35 -10.38
C PRO A 57 -16.01 1.75 -9.07
N ASP A 58 -15.93 0.43 -8.96
CA ASP A 58 -16.24 -0.30 -7.73
C ASP A 58 -15.25 0.03 -6.61
N PHE A 59 -13.97 0.24 -6.95
CA PHE A 59 -12.93 0.72 -6.04
C PHE A 59 -11.73 1.28 -6.81
N ILE A 60 -10.87 1.99 -6.07
CA ILE A 60 -9.66 2.62 -6.61
C ILE A 60 -8.44 2.03 -5.91
N ILE A 61 -7.41 1.66 -6.67
CA ILE A 61 -6.11 1.22 -6.17
C ILE A 61 -5.11 2.37 -6.29
N ILE A 62 -4.59 2.84 -5.17
CA ILE A 62 -3.56 3.87 -5.11
C ILE A 62 -2.20 3.17 -5.09
N SER A 63 -1.46 3.28 -6.19
CA SER A 63 -0.19 2.59 -6.44
C SER A 63 0.87 3.49 -7.10
N ASN A 64 0.70 4.79 -6.94
CA ASN A 64 1.71 5.80 -7.26
C ASN A 64 2.77 5.86 -6.14
N PRO A 65 3.85 6.66 -6.26
CA PRO A 65 4.84 6.81 -5.19
C PRO A 65 4.24 7.28 -3.87
N THR A 66 4.74 6.76 -2.75
CA THR A 66 4.26 7.05 -1.39
C THR A 66 4.17 8.56 -1.10
N SER A 67 5.16 9.33 -1.55
CA SER A 67 5.16 10.79 -1.40
C SER A 67 3.96 11.50 -2.03
N LYS A 68 3.19 10.80 -2.88
CA LYS A 68 1.97 11.34 -3.52
C LYS A 68 0.68 10.78 -2.93
N HIS A 69 0.74 9.84 -2.01
CA HIS A 69 -0.45 9.19 -1.47
C HIS A 69 -1.37 10.19 -0.78
N PHE A 70 -0.84 11.08 0.03
CA PHE A 70 -1.62 12.10 0.74
C PHE A 70 -2.47 12.94 -0.22
N ASP A 71 -1.84 13.59 -1.19
CA ASP A 71 -2.56 14.43 -2.17
C ASP A 71 -3.54 13.63 -3.02
N THR A 72 -3.16 12.40 -3.36
CA THR A 72 -4.01 11.49 -4.11
C THR A 72 -5.26 11.12 -3.32
N ILE A 73 -5.12 10.70 -2.08
CA ILE A 73 -6.23 10.35 -1.21
C ILE A 73 -7.16 11.58 -1.04
N LYS A 74 -6.59 12.71 -0.70
CA LYS A 74 -7.34 13.98 -0.53
C LYS A 74 -8.16 14.34 -1.77
N THR A 75 -7.59 14.16 -2.96
CA THR A 75 -8.28 14.38 -4.23
C THR A 75 -9.40 13.37 -4.48
N LEU A 76 -9.29 12.16 -3.96
CA LEU A 76 -10.25 11.08 -4.17
C LEU A 76 -11.41 11.09 -3.16
N LEU A 77 -11.24 11.65 -1.95
CA LEU A 77 -12.27 11.67 -0.90
C LEU A 77 -13.65 12.17 -1.38
N PRO A 78 -13.74 13.24 -2.21
CA PRO A 78 -15.03 13.73 -2.69
C PRO A 78 -15.85 12.74 -3.52
N TYR A 79 -15.21 11.70 -4.06
CA TYR A 79 -15.90 10.68 -4.88
C TYR A 79 -16.59 9.61 -4.03
N ASN A 80 -16.24 9.46 -2.74
CA ASN A 80 -16.77 8.46 -1.82
C ASN A 80 -16.69 7.00 -2.36
N ILE A 81 -15.61 6.69 -3.05
CA ILE A 81 -15.34 5.38 -3.64
C ILE A 81 -14.40 4.61 -2.72
N PRO A 82 -14.58 3.29 -2.52
CA PRO A 82 -13.65 2.46 -1.76
C PRO A 82 -12.20 2.58 -2.25
N LEU A 83 -11.25 2.62 -1.33
CA LEU A 83 -9.83 2.80 -1.60
C LEU A 83 -9.02 1.59 -1.16
N PHE A 84 -8.20 1.06 -2.05
CA PHE A 84 -7.12 0.13 -1.75
C PHE A 84 -5.79 0.88 -1.89
N ILE A 85 -5.07 1.06 -0.79
CA ILE A 85 -3.92 1.95 -0.72
C ILE A 85 -2.65 1.12 -0.53
N GLU A 86 -1.66 1.32 -1.41
CA GLU A 86 -0.36 0.69 -1.22
C GLU A 86 0.35 1.17 0.05
N LYS A 87 1.12 0.25 0.60
CA LYS A 87 1.98 0.54 1.74
C LYS A 87 3.27 1.27 1.31
N PRO A 88 3.83 2.09 2.18
CA PRO A 88 3.17 2.70 3.35
C PRO A 88 2.13 3.72 2.90
N VAL A 89 1.13 3.94 3.74
CA VAL A 89 0.05 4.90 3.42
C VAL A 89 0.62 6.30 3.21
N PHE A 90 1.53 6.70 4.10
CA PHE A 90 2.22 8.00 4.06
C PHE A 90 3.72 7.81 4.26
N GLY A 91 4.50 8.74 3.72
CA GLY A 91 5.94 8.86 3.99
C GLY A 91 6.26 9.73 5.22
N GLU A 92 5.29 10.49 5.69
CA GLU A 92 5.38 11.44 6.81
C GLU A 92 4.24 11.21 7.79
N LEU A 93 4.35 11.75 9.01
CA LEU A 93 3.41 11.43 10.10
C LEU A 93 2.18 12.35 10.19
N ASP A 94 2.23 13.58 9.73
CA ASP A 94 1.24 14.63 10.03
C ASP A 94 0.00 14.59 9.09
N HIS A 95 -0.62 13.41 8.92
CA HIS A 95 -1.74 13.22 8.00
C HIS A 95 -2.99 12.62 8.66
N GLU A 96 -3.16 12.82 9.96
CA GLU A 96 -4.31 12.30 10.71
C GLU A 96 -5.65 12.91 10.25
N ASP A 97 -5.61 14.13 9.72
CA ASP A 97 -6.79 14.82 9.17
C ASP A 97 -7.46 14.02 8.05
N VAL A 98 -6.66 13.44 7.16
CA VAL A 98 -7.17 12.61 6.06
C VAL A 98 -7.76 11.29 6.56
N ILE A 99 -7.16 10.70 7.59
CA ILE A 99 -7.70 9.47 8.20
C ILE A 99 -9.05 9.74 8.82
N LYS A 100 -9.19 10.83 9.58
CA LYS A 100 -10.46 11.26 10.17
C LYS A 100 -11.52 11.53 9.11
N GLU A 101 -11.15 12.18 8.00
CA GLU A 101 -12.10 12.44 6.91
C GLU A 101 -12.57 11.14 6.24
N ILE A 102 -11.70 10.13 6.06
CA ILE A 102 -12.08 8.80 5.58
C ILE A 102 -13.12 8.16 6.51
N GLU A 103 -12.88 8.22 7.83
CA GLU A 103 -13.77 7.68 8.86
C GLU A 103 -15.13 8.42 8.89
N GLU A 104 -15.12 9.73 8.90
CA GLU A 104 -16.33 10.58 8.90
C GLU A 104 -17.19 10.33 7.67
N ARG A 105 -16.58 10.19 6.51
CA ARG A 105 -17.27 9.86 5.25
C ARG A 105 -17.65 8.39 5.13
N LYS A 106 -17.19 7.54 6.06
CA LYS A 106 -17.38 6.08 6.03
C LYS A 106 -16.90 5.43 4.73
N ILE A 107 -15.81 5.96 4.18
CA ILE A 107 -15.19 5.38 2.99
C ILE A 107 -14.49 4.08 3.41
N LEU A 108 -14.79 2.98 2.75
CA LEU A 108 -14.06 1.73 2.95
C LEU A 108 -12.63 1.92 2.43
N ALA A 109 -11.66 1.94 3.33
CA ALA A 109 -10.25 2.04 2.98
C ALA A 109 -9.47 0.83 3.51
N TYR A 110 -8.66 0.23 2.65
CA TYR A 110 -7.82 -0.91 2.98
C TYR A 110 -6.36 -0.62 2.61
N VAL A 111 -5.43 -0.92 3.52
CA VAL A 111 -3.99 -0.77 3.29
C VAL A 111 -3.39 -2.12 2.89
N ALA A 112 -2.54 -2.13 1.87
CA ALA A 112 -1.94 -3.34 1.28
C ALA A 112 -0.85 -3.96 2.20
N CYS A 113 -1.22 -4.31 3.42
CA CYS A 113 -0.37 -5.05 4.37
C CYS A 113 -0.48 -6.55 4.11
N ASP A 114 0.10 -7.01 3.00
CA ASP A 114 -0.05 -8.37 2.48
C ASP A 114 0.53 -9.44 3.40
N MET A 115 1.54 -9.13 4.21
CA MET A 115 2.11 -10.07 5.17
C MET A 115 1.11 -10.55 6.24
N ARG A 116 0.05 -9.79 6.52
CA ARG A 116 -1.04 -10.23 7.41
C ARG A 116 -1.82 -11.44 6.89
N PHE A 117 -1.66 -11.78 5.61
CA PHE A 117 -2.27 -12.96 4.97
C PHE A 117 -1.32 -14.15 4.85
N MET A 118 -0.09 -14.05 5.36
CA MET A 118 0.81 -15.20 5.43
C MET A 118 0.32 -16.18 6.51
N ASP A 119 0.20 -17.46 6.14
CA ASP A 119 -0.31 -18.52 7.03
C ASP A 119 0.42 -18.54 8.38
N SER A 120 1.74 -18.38 8.37
CA SER A 120 2.55 -18.36 9.60
C SER A 120 2.23 -17.18 10.51
N LEU A 121 2.04 -15.98 9.96
CA LEU A 121 1.72 -14.79 10.75
C LEU A 121 0.25 -14.79 11.19
N THR A 122 -0.66 -15.26 10.35
CA THR A 122 -2.07 -15.47 10.70
C THR A 122 -2.20 -16.48 11.84
N TRP A 123 -1.49 -17.61 11.75
CA TRP A 123 -1.46 -18.60 12.81
C TRP A 123 -0.90 -18.01 14.11
N LEU A 124 0.23 -17.29 14.04
CA LEU A 124 0.84 -16.68 15.23
C LEU A 124 -0.10 -15.66 15.88
N HIS A 125 -0.75 -14.81 15.07
CA HIS A 125 -1.72 -13.84 15.57
C HIS A 125 -2.88 -14.53 16.31
N GLN A 126 -3.46 -15.58 15.74
CA GLN A 126 -4.54 -16.36 16.36
C GLN A 126 -4.05 -17.04 17.64
N TYR A 127 -2.89 -17.69 17.60
CA TYR A 127 -2.32 -18.38 18.76
C TYR A 127 -2.09 -17.43 19.95
N ILE A 128 -1.51 -16.24 19.70
CA ILE A 128 -1.32 -15.21 20.74
C ILE A 128 -2.66 -14.71 21.30
N ALA A 129 -3.64 -14.49 20.43
CA ALA A 129 -4.96 -14.03 20.85
C ALA A 129 -5.69 -15.05 21.75
N GLU A 130 -5.62 -16.34 21.40
CA GLU A 130 -6.25 -17.44 22.15
C GLU A 130 -5.57 -17.71 23.50
N HIS A 131 -4.24 -17.53 23.59
CA HIS A 131 -3.46 -17.86 24.77
C HIS A 131 -2.99 -16.62 25.57
N LYS A 132 -3.57 -15.47 25.30
CA LYS A 132 -3.15 -14.18 25.88
C LYS A 132 -3.07 -14.18 27.42
N GLN A 133 -3.89 -14.98 28.09
CA GLN A 133 -3.90 -15.05 29.56
C GLN A 133 -2.83 -15.99 30.12
N ASP A 134 -2.40 -16.97 29.33
CA ASP A 134 -1.47 -18.01 29.76
C ASP A 134 -0.03 -17.72 29.30
N LEU A 135 0.12 -16.88 28.28
CA LEU A 135 1.42 -16.53 27.71
C LEU A 135 1.99 -15.28 28.36
N ARG A 136 3.27 -15.39 28.73
CA ARG A 136 4.09 -14.24 29.11
C ARG A 136 5.23 -14.08 28.10
N ILE A 137 5.06 -13.12 27.19
CA ILE A 137 6.06 -12.79 26.18
C ILE A 137 7.02 -11.77 26.81
N ASN A 138 8.29 -12.16 26.97
CA ASN A 138 9.31 -11.28 27.56
C ASN A 138 10.09 -10.50 26.52
N GLU A 139 10.22 -11.03 25.30
CA GLU A 139 11.03 -10.44 24.24
C GLU A 139 10.51 -10.88 22.86
N ILE A 140 10.60 -9.98 21.89
CA ILE A 140 10.31 -10.22 20.49
C ILE A 140 11.46 -9.66 19.68
N ASN A 141 12.07 -10.50 18.85
CA ASN A 141 13.12 -10.10 17.92
C ASN A 141 12.62 -10.30 16.49
N CYS A 142 12.49 -9.21 15.74
CA CYS A 142 12.18 -9.22 14.32
C CYS A 142 13.37 -8.68 13.55
N TYR A 143 13.85 -9.43 12.60
CA TYR A 143 14.96 -9.02 11.75
C TYR A 143 14.58 -9.16 10.28
N CYS A 144 14.73 -8.05 9.54
CA CYS A 144 14.64 -8.02 8.10
C CYS A 144 15.82 -7.24 7.54
N GLY A 145 16.51 -7.82 6.63
CA GLY A 145 17.63 -7.18 5.94
C GLY A 145 17.76 -7.72 4.53
N SER A 146 18.01 -6.83 3.59
CA SER A 146 18.18 -7.19 2.19
C SER A 146 19.16 -6.25 1.51
N TYR A 147 19.97 -6.78 0.59
CA TYR A 147 20.95 -6.00 -0.14
C TYR A 147 20.28 -5.32 -1.35
N LEU A 148 19.94 -4.04 -1.20
CA LEU A 148 19.19 -3.26 -2.18
C LEU A 148 19.70 -3.33 -3.62
N PRO A 149 21.04 -3.32 -3.90
CA PRO A 149 21.56 -3.48 -5.26
C PRO A 149 21.13 -4.75 -5.99
N GLU A 150 20.79 -5.82 -5.26
CA GLU A 150 20.35 -7.09 -5.82
C GLU A 150 18.85 -7.24 -6.00
N TRP A 151 18.03 -6.30 -5.49
CA TRP A 151 16.58 -6.38 -5.59
C TRP A 151 16.06 -6.33 -7.03
N ARG A 152 16.77 -5.64 -7.90
CA ARG A 152 16.38 -5.47 -9.31
C ARG A 152 17.59 -5.61 -10.21
N PRO A 153 18.00 -6.83 -10.58
CA PRO A 153 19.14 -7.08 -11.46
C PRO A 153 19.04 -6.25 -12.74
N GLY A 154 20.14 -5.63 -13.14
CA GLY A 154 20.21 -4.78 -14.33
C GLY A 154 19.68 -3.35 -14.17
N THR A 155 19.25 -2.98 -12.97
CA THR A 155 18.79 -1.61 -12.67
C THR A 155 19.79 -0.93 -11.73
N ASP A 156 20.14 0.34 -11.99
CA ASP A 156 20.90 1.13 -11.03
C ASP A 156 20.00 1.39 -9.79
N PHE A 157 20.31 0.74 -8.67
CA PHE A 157 19.53 0.81 -7.44
C PHE A 157 19.39 2.24 -6.91
N ARG A 158 20.37 3.14 -7.18
CA ARG A 158 20.35 4.55 -6.76
C ARG A 158 19.23 5.35 -7.42
N LYS A 159 18.69 4.84 -8.54
CA LYS A 159 17.59 5.45 -9.29
C LYS A 159 16.24 4.79 -9.00
N CYS A 160 16.22 3.75 -8.16
CA CYS A 160 14.96 3.13 -7.78
C CYS A 160 14.30 3.89 -6.62
N TYR A 161 12.99 3.80 -6.56
CA TYR A 161 12.14 4.38 -5.51
C TYR A 161 12.70 4.12 -4.10
N SER A 162 13.08 2.88 -3.80
CA SER A 162 13.54 2.44 -2.48
C SER A 162 14.80 3.17 -1.97
N ALA A 163 15.61 3.73 -2.90
CA ALA A 163 16.83 4.47 -2.57
C ALA A 163 16.64 5.99 -2.51
N ILE A 164 15.46 6.50 -2.88
CA ILE A 164 15.20 7.95 -3.03
C ILE A 164 14.23 8.39 -1.92
N PRO A 165 14.73 9.07 -0.86
CA PRO A 165 13.90 9.53 0.26
C PRO A 165 12.72 10.41 -0.18
N GLU A 166 12.94 11.30 -1.15
CA GLU A 166 11.92 12.24 -1.66
C GLU A 166 10.74 11.54 -2.33
N LEU A 167 10.91 10.29 -2.71
CA LEU A 167 9.82 9.45 -3.24
C LEU A 167 9.16 8.60 -2.15
N GLY A 168 9.63 8.67 -0.91
CA GLY A 168 9.19 7.83 0.21
C GLY A 168 10.01 6.54 0.31
N GLY A 169 11.26 6.53 -0.21
CA GLY A 169 12.21 5.44 -0.02
C GLY A 169 12.87 5.47 1.36
N GLY A 170 13.54 4.40 1.70
CA GLY A 170 14.22 4.22 2.98
C GLY A 170 13.81 2.92 3.66
N VAL A 171 14.71 2.33 4.46
CA VAL A 171 14.50 1.02 5.08
C VAL A 171 13.24 1.00 5.95
N HIS A 172 13.07 1.99 6.80
CA HIS A 172 11.95 2.06 7.76
C HIS A 172 10.59 2.30 7.09
N ILE A 173 10.58 2.86 5.89
CA ILE A 173 9.35 3.10 5.11
C ILE A 173 9.07 1.91 4.18
N ASP A 174 10.07 1.50 3.42
CA ASP A 174 9.87 0.45 2.40
C ASP A 174 9.66 -0.94 3.04
N LEU A 175 10.32 -1.21 4.18
CA LEU A 175 10.16 -2.43 4.97
C LEU A 175 9.17 -2.27 6.15
N ILE A 176 8.18 -1.41 6.02
CA ILE A 176 7.16 -1.15 7.07
C ILE A 176 6.39 -2.41 7.48
N HIS A 177 6.40 -3.45 6.68
CA HIS A 177 5.73 -4.71 6.99
C HIS A 177 6.16 -5.31 8.33
N ASP A 178 7.45 -5.20 8.69
CA ASP A 178 7.96 -5.76 9.95
C ASP A 178 7.40 -5.02 11.16
N VAL A 179 7.23 -3.72 11.05
CA VAL A 179 6.55 -2.91 12.08
C VAL A 179 5.06 -3.21 12.10
N ASP A 180 4.44 -3.36 10.93
CA ASP A 180 3.01 -3.59 10.78
C ASP A 180 2.57 -4.90 11.42
N TYR A 181 3.22 -6.05 11.08
CA TYR A 181 2.77 -7.32 11.64
C TYR A 181 3.11 -7.47 13.13
N VAL A 182 4.19 -6.85 13.61
CA VAL A 182 4.47 -6.81 15.06
C VAL A 182 3.37 -6.05 15.79
N TYR A 183 3.00 -4.87 15.29
CA TYR A 183 1.90 -4.11 15.86
C TYR A 183 0.56 -4.86 15.81
N TRP A 184 0.28 -5.53 14.71
CA TRP A 184 -0.95 -6.29 14.51
C TRP A 184 -1.05 -7.49 15.47
N ILE A 185 0.06 -8.20 15.70
CA ILE A 185 0.08 -9.42 16.55
C ILE A 185 0.14 -9.07 18.04
N PHE A 186 0.95 -8.10 18.42
CA PHE A 186 1.27 -7.82 19.82
C PHE A 186 0.64 -6.54 20.37
N GLY A 187 0.05 -5.71 19.51
CA GLY A 187 -0.60 -4.45 19.87
C GLY A 187 0.37 -3.26 19.93
N LYS A 188 -0.19 -2.11 20.33
CA LYS A 188 0.55 -0.85 20.38
C LYS A 188 1.61 -0.87 21.49
N PRO A 189 2.87 -0.51 21.21
CA PRO A 189 3.89 -0.38 22.22
C PRO A 189 3.61 0.83 23.14
N GLU A 190 3.95 0.72 24.41
CA GLU A 190 3.86 1.82 25.39
C GLU A 190 4.88 2.94 25.09
N SER A 191 6.04 2.56 24.58
CA SER A 191 7.09 3.48 24.18
C SER A 191 7.89 2.90 23.01
N HIS A 192 8.53 3.77 22.23
CA HIS A 192 9.41 3.36 21.14
C HIS A 192 10.64 4.28 21.06
N LYS A 193 11.73 3.74 20.51
CA LYS A 193 12.95 4.49 20.19
C LYS A 193 13.49 4.01 18.85
N GLY A 194 13.65 4.94 17.90
CA GLY A 194 14.37 4.70 16.64
C GLY A 194 15.84 5.07 16.75
N VAL A 195 16.71 4.27 16.16
CA VAL A 195 18.14 4.58 15.97
C VAL A 195 18.40 4.37 14.48
N PHE A 196 18.77 5.46 13.78
CA PHE A 196 19.01 5.47 12.34
C PHE A 196 20.46 5.81 12.04
#